data_6ee62bf6131b185437789248a0b30ca9
#
_entry.id   6ee62bf6131b185437789248a0b30ca9
#
_cell.length_a   1.000
_cell.length_b   1.000
_cell.length_c   1.000
_cell.angle_alpha   90.00
_cell.angle_beta   90.00
_cell.angle_gamma   90.00
#
_symmetry.space_group_name_H-M   'P 1'
#
loop_
_entity.id
_entity.type
_entity.pdbx_description
1 polymer ?
#
loop_
_entity_poly.entity_id
_entity_poly.type
_entity_poly.pdbx_seq_one_letter_code
_entity_poly.pdbx_strand_id
1 'polypeptide(L)'
;MFALLTLTAACNGGADAEGVGSQCSAQEDCADDQQCLTAFKGGYCGKEDCTADADCPDGSICVNHDDGKNYCFLTCVEKIDCNSNRDVEEESNCVASFDPVEAENKSIKACIPPSAGL
;
A
#
# COMPACT_ATOMS: atom_id res chain seq x y z
N MET A 1 15.67 -20.57 27.35
CA MET A 1 15.53 -20.44 26.85
C MET A 1 14.92 -20.12 25.99
N PHE A 2 14.57 -19.90 25.68
CA PHE A 2 14.15 -19.61 24.90
C PHE A 2 13.47 -18.88 24.47
N ALA A 3 13.03 -18.65 24.60
CA ALA A 3 12.04 -17.74 24.56
C ALA A 3 12.37 -16.72 23.59
N LEU A 4 13.25 -16.21 23.74
CA LEU A 4 13.67 -15.25 22.97
C LEU A 4 13.56 -15.47 21.63
N LEU A 5 13.87 -16.38 21.32
CA LEU A 5 13.85 -16.68 20.02
C LEU A 5 12.72 -16.12 19.34
N THR A 6 11.72 -16.19 19.84
CA THR A 6 10.57 -15.76 19.20
C THR A 6 10.64 -14.37 18.79
N LEU A 7 11.28 -13.64 19.52
CA LEU A 7 11.36 -12.29 19.24
C LEU A 7 11.90 -12.02 17.92
N THR A 8 12.88 -12.68 17.60
CA THR A 8 13.51 -12.44 16.38
C THR A 8 12.50 -12.61 15.30
N ALA A 9 11.67 -13.49 15.43
CA ALA A 9 10.68 -13.71 14.43
C ALA A 9 9.88 -12.45 14.29
N ALA A 10 9.69 -11.81 15.36
CA ALA A 10 8.89 -10.62 15.34
C ALA A 10 9.53 -9.60 14.44
N CYS A 11 10.81 -9.52 14.44
CA CYS A 11 11.47 -8.54 13.62
C CYS A 11 11.21 -8.79 12.16
N ASN A 12 11.18 -10.01 11.76
CA ASN A 12 10.93 -10.30 10.39
C ASN A 12 9.51 -10.03 10.07
N GLY A 13 8.66 -10.40 10.96
CA GLY A 13 7.28 -10.16 10.72
C GLY A 13 7.05 -8.69 10.58
N GLY A 14 7.92 -7.94 11.18
CA GLY A 14 7.78 -6.51 11.12
C GLY A 14 7.72 -6.00 9.71
N ALA A 15 8.49 -6.59 8.86
CA ALA A 15 8.53 -6.14 7.50
C ALA A 15 7.18 -6.34 6.87
N ASP A 16 6.57 -7.45 7.13
CA ASP A 16 5.30 -7.72 6.54
C ASP A 16 4.24 -6.84 7.14
N ALA A 17 4.45 -6.47 8.38
CA ALA A 17 3.45 -5.68 9.05
C ALA A 17 3.46 -4.24 8.60
N GLU A 18 4.36 -3.89 7.73
CA GLU A 18 4.41 -2.52 7.29
C GLU A 18 3.13 -2.15 6.61
N GLY A 19 2.43 -3.07 6.08
CA GLY A 19 1.12 -2.81 5.56
C GLY A 19 1.08 -2.21 4.18
N VAL A 20 -0.07 -1.71 3.84
CA VAL A 20 -0.32 -1.16 2.51
C VAL A 20 0.64 -0.03 2.20
N GLY A 21 1.13 -0.02 0.99
CA GLY A 21 2.04 1.04 0.54
C GLY A 21 3.50 0.68 0.62
N SER A 22 3.84 -0.43 1.25
CA SER A 22 5.24 -0.84 1.34
C SER A 22 5.76 -1.31 -0.01
N GLN A 23 7.04 -1.10 -0.23
CA GLN A 23 7.71 -1.57 -1.43
C GLN A 23 7.76 -3.09 -1.40
N CYS A 24 7.66 -3.73 -2.54
CA CYS A 24 7.68 -5.18 -2.60
C CYS A 24 8.16 -5.67 -3.95
N SER A 25 8.69 -6.87 -3.99
CA SER A 25 9.03 -7.50 -5.25
C SER A 25 8.33 -8.84 -5.39
N ALA A 26 7.76 -9.35 -4.32
CA ALA A 26 7.05 -10.63 -4.33
C ALA A 26 5.96 -10.63 -3.29
N GLN A 27 5.05 -11.56 -3.40
CA GLN A 27 3.92 -11.66 -2.49
C GLN A 27 4.34 -11.77 -1.02
N GLU A 28 5.39 -12.48 -0.74
CA GLU A 28 5.82 -12.66 0.65
C GLU A 28 6.37 -11.40 1.29
N ASP A 29 6.58 -10.36 0.52
CA ASP A 29 7.02 -9.08 1.09
C ASP A 29 5.82 -8.30 1.66
N CYS A 30 4.61 -8.77 1.44
CA CYS A 30 3.40 -8.09 1.88
C CYS A 30 2.67 -8.95 2.91
N ALA A 31 1.79 -8.33 3.67
CA ALA A 31 0.99 -9.07 4.65
C ALA A 31 0.02 -10.02 3.94
N ASP A 32 -0.54 -10.96 4.69
CA ASP A 32 -1.40 -11.99 4.11
C ASP A 32 -2.63 -11.45 3.41
N ASP A 33 -3.17 -10.35 3.85
CA ASP A 33 -4.36 -9.77 3.24
C ASP A 33 -4.00 -8.78 2.13
N GLN A 34 -2.76 -8.79 1.68
CA GLN A 34 -2.27 -7.86 0.67
C GLN A 34 -1.63 -8.59 -0.49
N GLN A 35 -1.47 -7.88 -1.59
CA GLN A 35 -0.85 -8.40 -2.79
C GLN A 35 0.30 -7.48 -3.17
N CYS A 36 1.34 -8.01 -3.78
CA CYS A 36 2.39 -7.16 -4.30
C CYS A 36 1.97 -6.73 -5.69
N LEU A 37 1.62 -5.45 -5.84
CA LEU A 37 1.14 -4.91 -7.10
C LEU A 37 2.33 -4.45 -7.91
N THR A 38 2.79 -5.31 -8.81
CA THR A 38 4.00 -5.04 -9.57
C THR A 38 3.77 -4.10 -10.76
N ALA A 39 2.55 -3.69 -10.99
CA ALA A 39 2.26 -2.69 -12.01
C ALA A 39 2.77 -1.31 -11.59
N PHE A 40 3.14 -1.15 -10.34
CA PHE A 40 3.62 0.11 -9.82
C PHE A 40 5.13 0.05 -9.58
N LYS A 41 5.80 1.18 -9.74
CA LYS A 41 7.24 1.25 -9.60
C LYS A 41 7.66 0.85 -8.19
N GLY A 42 8.55 -0.10 -8.08
CA GLY A 42 9.01 -0.61 -6.80
C GLY A 42 8.04 -1.58 -6.14
N GLY A 43 6.95 -1.91 -6.81
CA GLY A 43 5.90 -2.72 -6.23
C GLY A 43 5.11 -1.95 -5.18
N TYR A 44 3.97 -2.41 -4.84
CA TYR A 44 3.11 -1.73 -3.85
C TYR A 44 2.29 -2.79 -3.14
N CYS A 45 2.47 -2.93 -1.85
CA CYS A 45 1.66 -3.86 -1.08
C CYS A 45 0.26 -3.28 -0.96
N GLY A 46 -0.69 -3.88 -1.59
CA GLY A 46 -2.06 -3.37 -1.59
C GLY A 46 -3.02 -4.46 -2.00
N LYS A 47 -4.01 -4.10 -2.80
CA LYS A 47 -4.98 -5.07 -3.27
C LYS A 47 -5.65 -4.51 -4.51
N GLU A 48 -5.94 -5.36 -5.47
CA GLU A 48 -6.63 -4.88 -6.66
C GLU A 48 -8.05 -5.42 -6.70
N ASP A 49 -8.85 -4.86 -7.55
CA ASP A 49 -10.24 -5.30 -7.76
C ASP A 49 -11.14 -5.09 -6.57
N CYS A 50 -10.87 -4.08 -5.76
CA CYS A 50 -11.79 -3.74 -4.68
C CYS A 50 -13.03 -3.07 -5.27
N THR A 51 -14.15 -3.18 -4.58
CA THR A 51 -15.38 -2.52 -5.00
C THR A 51 -15.89 -1.58 -3.90
N ALA A 52 -15.28 -1.63 -2.74
CA ALA A 52 -15.64 -0.78 -1.61
C ALA A 52 -14.46 -0.71 -0.65
N ASP A 53 -14.47 0.28 0.22
CA ASP A 53 -13.41 0.42 1.21
C ASP A 53 -13.34 -0.79 2.14
N ALA A 54 -14.48 -1.44 2.38
CA ALA A 54 -14.48 -2.61 3.25
C ALA A 54 -13.66 -3.77 2.68
N ASP A 55 -13.36 -3.76 1.40
CA ASP A 55 -12.55 -4.78 0.77
C ASP A 55 -11.07 -4.53 1.00
N CYS A 56 -10.72 -3.38 1.53
CA CYS A 56 -9.33 -2.96 1.65
C CYS A 56 -8.77 -3.19 3.05
N PRO A 57 -7.47 -3.43 3.16
CA PRO A 57 -6.84 -3.53 4.48
C PRO A 57 -7.01 -2.22 5.25
N ASP A 58 -6.92 -2.29 6.57
CA ASP A 58 -7.05 -1.11 7.41
C ASP A 58 -6.07 -0.03 6.97
N GLY A 59 -6.54 1.18 6.99
CA GLY A 59 -5.69 2.33 6.63
C GLY A 59 -5.67 2.62 5.14
N SER A 60 -6.39 1.84 4.35
CA SER A 60 -6.42 2.06 2.91
C SER A 60 -7.86 2.21 2.42
N ILE A 61 -8.02 2.77 1.24
CA ILE A 61 -9.34 2.97 0.64
C ILE A 61 -9.29 2.50 -0.81
N CYS A 62 -10.47 2.21 -1.33
CA CYS A 62 -10.59 1.73 -2.71
C CYS A 62 -10.62 2.92 -3.67
N VAL A 63 -9.72 2.93 -4.62
CA VAL A 63 -9.54 4.03 -5.57
C VAL A 63 -9.65 3.51 -7.00
N ASN A 64 -10.37 4.22 -7.84
CA ASN A 64 -10.41 3.90 -9.25
C ASN A 64 -9.21 4.61 -9.87
N HIS A 65 -8.22 3.84 -10.30
CA HIS A 65 -6.96 4.40 -10.78
C HIS A 65 -7.04 4.74 -12.27
N ASP A 66 -6.08 5.51 -12.73
CA ASP A 66 -6.05 5.98 -14.12
C ASP A 66 -6.02 4.86 -15.14
N ASP A 67 -5.56 3.68 -14.77
CA ASP A 67 -5.54 2.56 -15.68
C ASP A 67 -6.89 1.86 -15.81
N GLY A 68 -7.91 2.38 -15.14
CA GLY A 68 -9.25 1.82 -15.20
C GLY A 68 -9.51 0.70 -14.22
N LYS A 69 -8.53 0.38 -13.39
CA LYS A 69 -8.70 -0.66 -12.37
C LYS A 69 -8.81 -0.05 -10.99
N ASN A 70 -9.42 -0.78 -10.09
CA ASN A 70 -9.56 -0.34 -8.71
C ASN A 70 -8.46 -0.96 -7.86
N TYR A 71 -7.90 -0.17 -6.98
CA TYR A 71 -6.85 -0.63 -6.06
C TYR A 71 -7.07 -0.05 -4.68
N CYS A 72 -6.58 -0.74 -3.66
CA CYS A 72 -6.57 -0.22 -2.31
C CYS A 72 -5.25 0.54 -2.13
N PHE A 73 -5.35 1.84 -1.91
CA PHE A 73 -4.16 2.67 -1.65
C PHE A 73 -4.21 3.19 -0.22
N LEU A 74 -3.03 3.30 0.39
CA LEU A 74 -2.89 3.81 1.75
C LEU A 74 -3.35 5.26 1.80
N THR A 75 -4.01 5.67 2.88
CA THR A 75 -4.36 7.07 3.06
C THR A 75 -3.17 7.80 3.66
N CYS A 76 -3.10 9.11 3.48
CA CYS A 76 -1.97 9.88 3.96
C CYS A 76 -2.37 11.32 4.26
N VAL A 77 -1.53 11.98 5.03
CA VAL A 77 -1.67 13.41 5.28
C VAL A 77 -0.47 14.10 4.61
N GLU A 78 0.68 13.49 4.69
CA GLU A 78 1.91 14.01 4.09
C GLU A 78 2.64 12.93 3.31
N LYS A 79 3.53 13.33 2.43
CA LYS A 79 4.26 12.40 1.59
C LYS A 79 5.04 11.36 2.38
N ILE A 80 5.56 11.73 3.51
CA ILE A 80 6.34 10.80 4.31
C ILE A 80 5.49 9.63 4.80
N ASP A 81 4.20 9.85 4.94
CA ASP A 81 3.31 8.76 5.37
C ASP A 81 3.27 7.65 4.33
N CYS A 82 3.58 7.96 3.09
CA CYS A 82 3.52 6.99 2.01
C CYS A 82 4.84 6.26 1.82
N ASN A 83 5.90 6.76 2.39
CA ASN A 83 7.23 6.32 2.02
C ASN A 83 8.09 5.78 3.17
N SER A 84 7.50 5.52 4.31
CA SER A 84 8.24 4.96 5.45
C SER A 84 8.91 3.65 5.10
N ASN A 85 8.32 2.90 4.21
CA ASN A 85 8.80 1.57 3.86
C ASN A 85 9.14 1.45 2.39
N ARG A 86 9.59 2.53 1.81
CA ARG A 86 9.94 2.56 0.39
C ARG A 86 11.26 3.31 0.22
N ASP A 87 12.05 2.88 -0.75
CA ASP A 87 13.29 3.57 -1.08
C ASP A 87 12.96 4.89 -1.75
N VAL A 88 13.82 5.84 -1.63
CA VAL A 88 13.58 7.17 -2.18
C VAL A 88 13.36 7.12 -3.69
N GLU A 89 13.95 6.16 -4.37
CA GLU A 89 13.78 6.03 -5.81
C GLU A 89 12.43 5.46 -6.19
N GLU A 90 11.72 4.91 -5.21
CA GLU A 90 10.44 4.27 -5.46
C GLU A 90 9.31 5.00 -4.74
N GLU A 91 9.47 6.27 -4.50
CA GLU A 91 8.50 7.04 -3.73
C GLU A 91 7.11 7.06 -4.30
N SER A 92 6.12 7.02 -3.42
CA SER A 92 4.74 7.29 -3.78
C SER A 92 4.44 8.75 -3.46
N ASN A 93 3.40 9.27 -4.05
CA ASN A 93 2.97 10.65 -3.79
C ASN A 93 1.70 10.66 -2.96
N CYS A 94 1.60 11.59 -2.03
CA CYS A 94 0.38 11.77 -1.24
C CYS A 94 -0.49 12.74 -2.02
N VAL A 95 -1.50 12.21 -2.69
CA VAL A 95 -2.28 12.92 -3.71
C VAL A 95 -3.66 13.26 -3.21
N ALA A 96 -4.08 14.50 -3.42
CA ALA A 96 -5.42 14.94 -3.05
C ALA A 96 -6.41 14.75 -4.20
N SER A 97 -5.91 14.66 -5.42
CA SER A 97 -6.77 14.55 -6.59
C SER A 97 -6.74 13.12 -7.12
N PHE A 98 -7.78 12.37 -6.84
CA PHE A 98 -7.90 11.00 -7.30
C PHE A 98 -9.39 10.67 -7.33
N ASP A 99 -9.75 9.47 -7.78
CA ASP A 99 -11.14 9.09 -7.92
C ASP A 99 -11.49 7.98 -6.93
N PRO A 100 -11.91 8.31 -5.71
CA PRO A 100 -12.25 7.26 -4.74
C PRO A 100 -13.54 6.58 -5.16
N VAL A 101 -13.62 5.27 -4.94
CA VAL A 101 -14.82 4.53 -5.26
C VAL A 101 -15.97 5.02 -4.37
N GLU A 102 -15.68 5.35 -3.11
CA GLU A 102 -16.70 5.92 -2.23
C GLU A 102 -16.50 7.42 -2.15
N ALA A 103 -17.49 8.15 -2.60
CA ALA A 103 -17.41 9.61 -2.75
C ALA A 103 -17.08 10.37 -1.48
N GLU A 104 -17.42 9.84 -0.33
CA GLU A 104 -17.13 10.54 0.92
C GLU A 104 -15.63 10.64 1.18
N ASN A 105 -14.83 9.91 0.44
CA ASN A 105 -13.37 9.95 0.61
C ASN A 105 -12.69 11.03 -0.22
N LYS A 106 -13.44 11.89 -0.87
CA LYS A 106 -12.81 12.90 -1.70
C LYS A 106 -11.98 13.92 -0.93
N SER A 107 -12.20 14.05 0.35
CA SER A 107 -11.43 15.01 1.15
C SER A 107 -10.18 14.36 1.76
N ILE A 108 -9.94 13.10 1.48
CA ILE A 108 -8.81 12.37 2.01
C ILE A 108 -7.74 12.29 0.94
N LYS A 109 -6.48 12.23 1.34
CA LYS A 109 -5.38 12.04 0.39
C LYS A 109 -4.98 10.58 0.38
N ALA A 110 -4.49 10.12 -0.74
CA ALA A 110 -4.07 8.73 -0.90
C ALA A 110 -2.67 8.64 -1.46
N CYS A 111 -1.99 7.58 -1.11
CA CYS A 111 -0.63 7.31 -1.59
C CYS A 111 -0.72 6.65 -2.95
N ILE A 112 -0.41 7.38 -4.00
CA ILE A 112 -0.48 6.86 -5.36
C ILE A 112 0.94 6.71 -5.89
N PRO A 113 1.39 5.48 -6.12
CA PRO A 113 2.73 5.27 -6.66
C PRO A 113 2.75 5.50 -8.16
N PRO A 114 3.91 5.81 -8.73
CA PRO A 114 3.99 5.93 -10.17
C PRO A 114 3.90 4.55 -10.81
N SER A 115 3.49 4.51 -12.07
CA SER A 115 3.40 3.25 -12.79
C SER A 115 4.80 2.69 -13.00
N ALA A 116 4.87 1.39 -13.18
CA ALA A 116 6.15 0.71 -13.37
C ALA A 116 6.78 1.05 -14.70
N GLY A 117 6.15 1.82 -15.45
CA GLY A 117 6.78 2.28 -16.60
C GLY A 117 6.56 1.54 -17.83
N LEU A 118 5.98 1.59 -18.36
CA LEU A 118 5.86 0.97 -19.50
C LEU A 118 5.19 1.65 -20.42
#